data_3e6c6c6fa280ebbef74a84a99d03739e
#
_entry.id   3e6c6c6fa280ebbef74a84a99d03739e
#
_cell.length_a   1.000
_cell.length_b   1.000
_cell.length_c   1.000
_cell.angle_alpha   90.00
_cell.angle_beta   90.00
_cell.angle_gamma   90.00
#
_symmetry.space_group_name_H-M   'P 1'
#
loop_
_entity.id
_entity.type
_entity.pdbx_description
1 polymer ?
#
loop_
_entity_poly.entity_id
_entity_poly.type
_entity_poly.pdbx_seq_one_letter_code
_entity_poly.pdbx_strand_id
1 'polypeptide(L)'
;MTRNAPSTLAAVCSSATLGTLDAELWLEPHALKRWRRFRHRRDRDGFLVARVLTAILWGRLRGRDPDTCCFQQTCSECGGPHGRPRIVGETELWPSWSHSGDLVAAIVGTAPVAIDIETNTHAIPVDITGPGTAAERQERWSLAECWTKAGYTDLGSALDHIRRGTPPSHPALPPAQYLH
;
A
#
# COMPACT_ATOMS: atom_id res chain seq x y z
N MET A 1 -15.32 14.12 27.10
CA MET A 1 -14.80 14.41 25.77
C MET A 1 -13.80 13.31 25.40
N THR A 2 -14.26 12.29 24.72
CA THR A 2 -13.43 11.21 24.20
C THR A 2 -12.56 11.79 23.10
N ARG A 3 -11.23 11.83 23.28
CA ARG A 3 -10.30 12.08 22.17
C ARG A 3 -10.54 10.99 21.14
N ASN A 4 -11.00 11.36 19.97
CA ASN A 4 -11.01 10.44 18.84
C ASN A 4 -9.59 9.90 18.67
N ALA A 5 -9.46 8.57 18.68
CA ALA A 5 -8.21 7.91 18.33
C ALA A 5 -7.75 8.39 16.95
N PRO A 6 -6.44 8.42 16.67
CA PRO A 6 -5.93 8.86 15.37
C PRO A 6 -6.60 8.06 14.27
N SER A 7 -7.17 8.76 13.31
CA SER A 7 -7.91 8.13 12.21
C SER A 7 -7.00 7.43 11.20
N THR A 8 -5.70 7.66 11.24
CA THR A 8 -4.72 7.11 10.29
C THR A 8 -3.35 6.95 10.95
N LEU A 9 -2.71 5.82 10.73
CA LEU A 9 -1.31 5.56 11.08
C LEU A 9 -0.54 5.13 9.84
N ALA A 10 0.66 5.66 9.66
CA ALA A 10 1.59 5.24 8.62
C ALA A 10 2.98 5.01 9.20
N ALA A 11 3.74 4.14 8.59
CA ALA A 11 5.13 3.86 8.95
C ALA A 11 5.94 3.43 7.73
N VAL A 12 7.23 3.71 7.81
CA VAL A 12 8.24 3.26 6.84
C VAL A 12 9.37 2.60 7.63
N CYS A 13 9.87 1.49 7.14
CA CYS A 13 11.04 0.81 7.72
C CYS A 13 11.89 0.14 6.64
N SER A 14 13.09 -0.28 7.00
CA SER A 14 13.85 -1.22 6.17
C SER A 14 13.31 -2.63 6.34
N SER A 15 13.31 -3.43 5.28
CA SER A 15 12.95 -4.85 5.35
C SER A 15 13.84 -5.65 6.31
N ALA A 16 15.04 -5.15 6.63
CA ALA A 16 15.95 -5.75 7.60
C ALA A 16 15.60 -5.41 9.07
N THR A 17 14.76 -4.39 9.32
CA THR A 17 14.49 -3.87 10.67
C THR A 17 13.78 -4.88 11.57
N LEU A 18 12.94 -5.72 11.00
CA LEU A 18 12.13 -6.69 11.76
C LEU A 18 12.86 -8.03 11.99
N GLY A 19 14.14 -8.11 11.62
CA GLY A 19 14.94 -9.32 11.83
C GLY A 19 14.42 -10.51 11.02
N THR A 20 14.60 -11.71 11.57
CA THR A 20 14.10 -12.96 10.95
C THR A 20 12.67 -13.19 11.41
N LEU A 21 11.72 -13.03 10.48
CA LEU A 21 10.31 -13.31 10.71
C LEU A 21 9.97 -14.70 10.17
N ASP A 22 9.16 -15.43 10.92
CA ASP A 22 8.59 -16.69 10.42
C ASP A 22 7.38 -16.39 9.55
N ALA A 23 7.54 -16.59 8.24
CA ALA A 23 6.48 -16.32 7.27
C ALA A 23 5.23 -17.20 7.48
N GLU A 24 5.35 -18.37 8.10
CA GLU A 24 4.23 -19.28 8.35
C GLU A 24 3.32 -18.76 9.45
N LEU A 25 3.84 -17.91 10.36
CA LEU A 25 3.04 -17.27 11.40
C LEU A 25 2.29 -16.02 10.89
N TRP A 26 2.79 -15.38 9.84
CA TRP A 26 2.29 -14.07 9.41
C TRP A 26 1.54 -14.08 8.08
N LEU A 27 1.61 -15.16 7.32
CA LEU A 27 1.03 -15.22 5.99
C LEU A 27 -0.05 -16.29 5.90
N GLU A 28 -1.20 -15.90 5.44
CA GLU A 28 -2.28 -16.83 5.06
C GLU A 28 -1.79 -17.76 3.93
N PRO A 29 -2.39 -18.94 3.76
CA PRO A 29 -1.89 -20.00 2.86
C PRO A 29 -1.64 -19.53 1.42
N HIS A 30 -2.50 -18.66 0.87
CA HIS A 30 -2.32 -18.14 -0.48
C HIS A 30 -1.17 -17.11 -0.58
N ALA A 31 -0.99 -16.28 0.44
CA ALA A 31 0.10 -15.32 0.53
C ALA A 31 1.44 -16.04 0.73
N LEU A 32 1.46 -17.07 1.57
CA LEU A 32 2.63 -17.93 1.79
C LEU A 32 3.04 -18.64 0.50
N LYS A 33 2.08 -19.16 -0.28
CA LYS A 33 2.34 -19.75 -1.59
C LYS A 33 2.96 -18.73 -2.56
N ARG A 34 2.50 -17.48 -2.55
CA ARG A 34 3.06 -16.40 -3.36
C ARG A 34 4.47 -16.03 -2.87
N TRP A 35 4.67 -15.87 -1.57
CA TRP A 35 5.94 -15.57 -0.94
C TRP A 35 7.02 -16.59 -1.30
N ARG A 36 6.71 -17.89 -1.26
CA ARG A 36 7.64 -18.98 -1.64
C ARG A 36 8.06 -18.93 -3.11
N ARG A 37 7.33 -18.23 -3.98
CA ARG A 37 7.62 -18.10 -5.41
C ARG A 37 8.60 -16.95 -5.75
N PHE A 38 8.83 -16.02 -4.84
CA PHE A 38 9.81 -14.96 -5.08
C PHE A 38 11.21 -15.53 -5.21
N ARG A 39 11.91 -15.13 -6.28
CA ARG A 39 13.28 -15.59 -6.55
C ARG A 39 14.31 -14.91 -5.65
N HIS A 40 14.13 -13.61 -5.39
CA HIS A 40 15.06 -12.82 -4.60
C HIS A 40 14.61 -12.70 -3.14
N ARG A 41 15.57 -12.85 -2.23
CA ARG A 41 15.33 -12.72 -0.79
C ARG A 41 14.71 -11.35 -0.45
N ARG A 42 15.23 -10.29 -1.07
CA ARG A 42 14.75 -8.93 -0.88
C ARG A 42 13.24 -8.78 -1.13
N ASP A 43 12.73 -9.38 -2.23
CA ASP A 43 11.31 -9.33 -2.55
C ASP A 43 10.48 -10.13 -1.54
N ARG A 44 11.02 -11.26 -1.05
CA ARG A 44 10.37 -12.05 0.00
C ARG A 44 10.29 -11.28 1.30
N ASP A 45 11.39 -10.67 1.71
CA ASP A 45 11.47 -9.89 2.94
C ASP A 45 10.53 -8.68 2.86
N GLY A 46 10.56 -7.92 1.78
CA GLY A 46 9.65 -6.80 1.56
C GLY A 46 8.17 -7.21 1.57
N PHE A 47 7.83 -8.31 0.92
CA PHE A 47 6.47 -8.84 0.89
C PHE A 47 5.95 -9.23 2.28
N LEU A 48 6.79 -9.87 3.10
CA LEU A 48 6.45 -10.29 4.47
C LEU A 48 6.36 -9.06 5.40
N VAL A 49 7.41 -8.25 5.39
CA VAL A 49 7.51 -7.07 6.27
C VAL A 49 6.37 -6.08 6.04
N ALA A 50 5.91 -5.91 4.79
CA ALA A 50 4.78 -5.05 4.48
C ALA A 50 3.50 -5.48 5.21
N ARG A 51 3.23 -6.78 5.32
CA ARG A 51 2.07 -7.30 6.04
C ARG A 51 2.23 -7.19 7.55
N VAL A 52 3.40 -7.54 8.06
CA VAL A 52 3.69 -7.41 9.50
C VAL A 52 3.60 -5.95 9.94
N LEU A 53 4.18 -5.02 9.18
CA LEU A 53 4.09 -3.59 9.49
C LEU A 53 2.64 -3.10 9.48
N THR A 54 1.85 -3.55 8.51
CA THR A 54 0.42 -3.21 8.45
C THR A 54 -0.35 -3.80 9.64
N ALA A 55 -0.05 -5.03 10.04
CA ALA A 55 -0.65 -5.66 11.21
C ALA A 55 -0.30 -4.91 12.51
N ILE A 56 0.95 -4.44 12.65
CA ILE A 56 1.38 -3.60 13.79
C ILE A 56 0.57 -2.29 13.83
N LEU A 57 0.39 -1.62 12.69
CA LEU A 57 -0.40 -0.39 12.63
C LEU A 57 -1.87 -0.63 12.99
N TRP A 58 -2.46 -1.71 12.48
CA TRP A 58 -3.81 -2.13 12.84
C TRP A 58 -3.94 -2.43 14.33
N GLY A 59 -3.01 -3.20 14.89
CA GLY A 59 -2.98 -3.53 16.30
C GLY A 59 -2.95 -2.28 17.18
N ARG A 60 -2.15 -1.28 16.80
CA ARG A 60 -2.09 0.02 17.50
C ARG A 60 -3.40 0.81 17.40
N LEU A 61 -4.08 0.79 16.25
CA LEU A 61 -5.36 1.47 16.08
C LEU A 61 -6.49 0.81 16.87
N ARG A 62 -6.46 -0.51 17.00
CA ARG A 62 -7.52 -1.30 17.63
C ARG A 62 -7.22 -1.75 19.07
N GLY A 63 -5.99 -1.54 19.55
CA GLY A 63 -5.55 -2.08 20.84
C GLY A 63 -5.55 -3.62 20.85
N ARG A 64 -5.17 -4.25 19.72
CA ARG A 64 -5.17 -5.70 19.52
C ARG A 64 -3.76 -6.22 19.22
N ASP A 65 -3.59 -7.51 19.40
CA ASP A 65 -2.33 -8.16 19.07
C ASP A 65 -2.14 -8.26 17.56
N PRO A 66 -1.03 -7.76 16.99
CA PRO A 66 -0.77 -7.79 15.57
C PRO A 66 -0.80 -9.17 14.93
N ASP A 67 -0.44 -10.23 15.65
CA ASP A 67 -0.42 -11.60 15.15
C ASP A 67 -1.83 -12.18 14.88
N THR A 68 -2.87 -11.53 15.41
CA THR A 68 -4.27 -11.87 15.13
C THR A 68 -4.81 -11.21 13.84
N CYS A 69 -4.01 -10.40 13.15
CA CYS A 69 -4.40 -9.69 11.95
C CYS A 69 -4.31 -10.61 10.72
N CYS A 70 -5.43 -10.84 10.07
CA CYS A 70 -5.50 -11.61 8.83
C CYS A 70 -5.86 -10.70 7.65
N PHE A 71 -5.21 -10.90 6.50
CA PHE A 71 -5.46 -10.12 5.29
C PHE A 71 -6.15 -10.96 4.22
N GLN A 72 -7.06 -10.33 3.51
CA GLN A 72 -7.67 -10.87 2.30
C GLN A 72 -7.43 -9.92 1.14
N GLN A 73 -7.04 -10.48 0.00
CA GLN A 73 -6.96 -9.77 -1.27
C GLN A 73 -7.78 -10.54 -2.31
N THR A 74 -8.69 -9.83 -2.97
CA THR A 74 -9.50 -10.39 -4.06
C THR A 74 -9.60 -9.35 -5.15
N CYS A 75 -9.18 -9.70 -6.35
CA CYS A 75 -9.30 -8.83 -7.51
C CYS A 75 -10.76 -8.77 -7.97
N SER A 76 -11.28 -7.58 -8.18
CA SER A 76 -12.64 -7.37 -8.69
C SER A 76 -12.82 -7.84 -10.15
N GLU A 77 -11.73 -7.91 -10.91
CA GLU A 77 -11.79 -8.26 -12.32
C GLU A 77 -11.65 -9.77 -12.56
N CYS A 78 -10.68 -10.41 -11.89
CA CYS A 78 -10.39 -11.83 -12.15
C CYS A 78 -10.64 -12.76 -10.96
N GLY A 79 -11.08 -12.24 -9.80
CA GLY A 79 -11.29 -13.02 -8.57
C GLY A 79 -10.01 -13.56 -7.93
N GLY A 80 -8.83 -13.29 -8.51
CA GLY A 80 -7.54 -13.81 -8.04
C GLY A 80 -7.09 -13.18 -6.71
N PRO A 81 -6.11 -13.82 -6.03
CA PRO A 81 -5.63 -13.39 -4.71
C PRO A 81 -4.63 -12.21 -4.80
N HIS A 82 -5.02 -11.19 -5.47
CA HIS A 82 -4.37 -9.89 -5.61
C HIS A 82 -5.45 -8.80 -5.58
N GLY A 83 -5.08 -7.57 -5.81
CA GLY A 83 -5.99 -6.43 -5.67
C GLY A 83 -5.85 -5.79 -4.29
N ARG A 84 -6.83 -4.97 -3.94
CA ARG A 84 -6.77 -4.18 -2.72
C ARG A 84 -6.82 -5.07 -1.47
N PRO A 85 -5.90 -4.88 -0.51
CA PRO A 85 -5.95 -5.62 0.74
C PRO A 85 -7.14 -5.17 1.61
N ARG A 86 -7.69 -6.11 2.35
CA ARG A 86 -8.67 -5.90 3.41
C ARG A 86 -8.21 -6.63 4.66
N ILE A 87 -8.54 -6.11 5.83
CA ILE A 87 -8.35 -6.80 7.10
C ILE A 87 -9.62 -7.58 7.41
N VAL A 88 -9.50 -8.88 7.66
CA VAL A 88 -10.64 -9.75 7.94
C VAL A 88 -11.35 -9.28 9.23
N GLY A 89 -12.66 -9.13 9.16
CA GLY A 89 -13.45 -8.62 10.29
C GLY A 89 -13.46 -7.09 10.45
N GLU A 90 -12.77 -6.34 9.59
CA GLU A 90 -12.78 -4.87 9.58
C GLU A 90 -13.51 -4.34 8.35
N THR A 91 -14.49 -3.49 8.57
CA THR A 91 -15.26 -2.83 7.49
C THR A 91 -14.91 -1.35 7.34
N GLU A 92 -14.31 -0.75 8.38
CA GLU A 92 -14.02 0.68 8.47
C GLU A 92 -12.55 1.02 8.32
N LEU A 93 -11.68 0.00 8.21
CA LEU A 93 -10.25 0.21 8.05
C LEU A 93 -9.77 -0.10 6.65
N TRP A 94 -8.88 0.77 6.20
CA TRP A 94 -8.31 0.75 4.86
C TRP A 94 -6.81 0.56 4.96
N PRO A 95 -6.31 -0.67 4.81
CA PRO A 95 -4.88 -0.92 4.75
C PRO A 95 -4.34 -0.67 3.35
N SER A 96 -3.12 -0.18 3.29
CA SER A 96 -2.31 -0.15 2.07
C SER A 96 -0.84 -0.32 2.41
N TRP A 97 -0.08 -0.91 1.50
CA TRP A 97 1.35 -1.09 1.63
C TRP A 97 2.06 -1.01 0.29
N SER A 98 3.34 -0.71 0.36
CA SER A 98 4.27 -0.74 -0.77
C SER A 98 5.64 -1.15 -0.29
N HIS A 99 6.46 -1.68 -1.18
CA HIS A 99 7.88 -1.90 -0.94
C HIS A 99 8.67 -1.68 -2.23
N SER A 100 9.80 -1.04 -2.09
CA SER A 100 10.76 -0.84 -3.17
C SER A 100 12.17 -0.89 -2.59
N GLY A 101 13.00 -1.69 -3.21
CA GLY A 101 14.29 -1.91 -2.65
C GLY A 101 14.23 -2.55 -1.26
N ASP A 102 14.96 -1.99 -0.31
CA ASP A 102 14.97 -2.42 1.09
C ASP A 102 13.94 -1.66 1.94
N LEU A 103 13.22 -0.71 1.35
CA LEU A 103 12.22 0.05 2.06
C LEU A 103 10.83 -0.57 1.93
N VAL A 104 10.11 -0.53 3.03
CA VAL A 104 8.72 -0.97 3.15
C VAL A 104 7.92 0.13 3.81
N ALA A 105 6.79 0.45 3.23
CA ALA A 105 5.84 1.42 3.74
C ALA A 105 4.47 0.79 3.95
N ALA A 106 3.78 1.18 5.01
CA ALA A 106 2.41 0.76 5.30
C ALA A 106 1.60 1.91 5.88
N ILE A 107 0.30 1.88 5.61
CA ILE A 107 -0.69 2.82 6.15
C ILE A 107 -1.99 2.08 6.46
N VAL A 108 -2.63 2.45 7.56
CA VAL A 108 -3.98 1.99 7.92
C VAL A 108 -4.79 3.22 8.36
N GLY A 109 -5.94 3.43 7.76
CA GLY A 109 -6.81 4.58 8.06
C GLY A 109 -8.28 4.22 8.13
N THR A 110 -9.10 5.09 8.74
CA THR A 110 -10.56 4.98 8.81
C THR A 110 -11.29 5.54 7.58
N ALA A 111 -10.54 6.06 6.62
CA ALA A 111 -11.00 6.45 5.29
C ALA A 111 -10.12 5.78 4.24
N PRO A 112 -10.50 5.76 2.97
CA PRO A 112 -9.65 5.28 1.90
C PRO A 112 -8.32 6.01 1.90
N VAL A 113 -7.25 5.24 2.15
CA VAL A 113 -5.86 5.69 2.15
C VAL A 113 -5.03 4.77 1.27
N ALA A 114 -3.94 5.30 0.75
CA ALA A 114 -2.93 4.50 0.08
C ALA A 114 -1.54 5.06 0.36
N ILE A 115 -0.56 4.19 0.23
CA ILE A 115 0.85 4.54 0.30
C ILE A 115 1.59 3.88 -0.85
N ASP A 116 2.53 4.61 -1.41
CA ASP A 116 3.49 4.08 -2.35
C ASP A 116 4.89 4.55 -1.98
N ILE A 117 5.87 3.72 -2.26
CA ILE A 117 7.28 4.01 -2.06
C ILE A 117 8.06 3.47 -3.24
N GLU A 118 8.95 4.30 -3.79
CA GLU A 118 9.79 3.91 -4.90
C GLU A 118 11.22 4.39 -4.64
N THR A 119 12.15 3.44 -4.64
CA THR A 119 13.59 3.71 -4.45
C THR A 119 14.36 3.66 -5.77
N ASN A 120 13.73 3.14 -6.81
CA ASN A 120 14.38 2.90 -8.07
C ASN A 120 14.26 4.14 -8.96
N THR A 121 15.37 4.85 -9.17
CA THR A 121 15.45 6.01 -10.06
C THR A 121 15.46 5.64 -11.55
N HIS A 122 15.11 4.39 -11.90
CA HIS A 122 14.95 4.04 -13.31
C HIS A 122 13.87 4.93 -13.91
N ALA A 123 14.27 5.67 -14.92
CA ALA A 123 13.43 6.68 -15.54
C ALA A 123 12.11 6.05 -16.02
N ILE A 124 11.02 6.37 -15.34
CA ILE A 124 9.71 6.06 -15.84
C ILE A 124 9.58 6.74 -17.20
N PRO A 125 9.17 6.02 -18.25
CA PRO A 125 9.09 6.57 -19.58
C PRO A 125 8.21 7.83 -19.66
N VAL A 126 8.65 8.80 -20.47
CA VAL A 126 7.96 10.10 -20.64
C VAL A 126 6.54 9.92 -21.21
N ASP A 127 6.36 8.95 -22.08
CA ASP A 127 5.04 8.59 -22.65
C ASP A 127 4.04 8.10 -21.60
N ILE A 128 4.51 7.60 -20.46
CA ILE A 128 3.65 7.16 -19.37
C ILE A 128 3.22 8.35 -18.48
N THR A 129 4.18 9.13 -18.00
CA THR A 129 3.94 10.16 -16.97
C THR A 129 4.03 11.59 -17.46
N GLY A 130 4.35 11.81 -18.74
CA GLY A 130 4.55 13.11 -19.35
C GLY A 130 5.96 13.69 -19.13
N PRO A 131 6.24 14.88 -19.68
CA PRO A 131 7.55 15.52 -19.64
C PRO A 131 7.93 15.93 -18.21
N GLY A 132 9.24 16.02 -17.94
CA GLY A 132 9.78 16.40 -16.64
C GLY A 132 11.07 15.67 -16.30
N THR A 133 11.66 15.99 -15.16
CA THR A 133 12.81 15.30 -14.59
C THR A 133 12.47 13.86 -14.20
N ALA A 134 13.46 13.01 -13.97
CA ALA A 134 13.23 11.64 -13.50
C ALA A 134 12.47 11.63 -12.14
N ALA A 135 12.81 12.55 -11.24
CA ALA A 135 12.15 12.69 -9.94
C ALA A 135 10.67 13.06 -10.09
N GLU A 136 10.34 14.05 -10.92
CA GLU A 136 8.94 14.45 -11.17
C GLU A 136 8.12 13.33 -11.82
N ARG A 137 8.74 12.56 -12.72
CA ARG A 137 8.05 11.41 -13.32
C ARG A 137 7.79 10.30 -12.31
N GLN A 138 8.74 10.06 -11.41
CA GLN A 138 8.58 9.09 -10.34
C GLN A 138 7.49 9.50 -9.36
N GLU A 139 7.47 10.75 -8.94
CA GLU A 139 6.42 11.32 -8.08
C GLU A 139 5.02 11.12 -8.70
N ARG A 140 4.88 11.46 -9.99
CA ARG A 140 3.61 11.26 -10.71
C ARG A 140 3.20 9.80 -10.79
N TRP A 141 4.15 8.91 -10.99
CA TRP A 141 3.90 7.47 -11.00
C TRP A 141 3.41 6.99 -9.63
N SER A 142 4.15 7.30 -8.56
CA SER A 142 3.76 6.92 -7.20
C SER A 142 2.40 7.50 -6.82
N LEU A 143 2.09 8.72 -7.24
CA LEU A 143 0.77 9.32 -7.04
C LEU A 143 -0.33 8.56 -7.79
N ALA A 144 -0.10 8.16 -9.04
CA ALA A 144 -1.06 7.35 -9.80
C ALA A 144 -1.30 5.98 -9.14
N GLU A 145 -0.24 5.32 -8.68
CA GLU A 145 -0.32 4.08 -7.91
C GLU A 145 -1.13 4.27 -6.61
N CYS A 146 -0.92 5.37 -5.89
CA CYS A 146 -1.69 5.69 -4.69
C CYS A 146 -3.18 5.86 -5.00
N TRP A 147 -3.54 6.61 -6.03
CA TRP A 147 -4.95 6.78 -6.42
C TRP A 147 -5.61 5.46 -6.81
N THR A 148 -4.88 4.62 -7.54
CA THR A 148 -5.34 3.27 -7.92
C THR A 148 -5.50 2.37 -6.69
N LYS A 149 -4.52 2.34 -5.80
CA LYS A 149 -4.55 1.56 -4.54
C LYS A 149 -5.66 2.04 -3.61
N ALA A 150 -5.93 3.34 -3.56
CA ALA A 150 -7.03 3.90 -2.78
C ALA A 150 -8.41 3.61 -3.39
N GLY A 151 -8.47 3.16 -4.65
CA GLY A 151 -9.72 2.86 -5.35
C GLY A 151 -10.42 4.09 -5.92
N TYR A 152 -9.69 5.19 -6.12
CA TYR A 152 -10.25 6.39 -6.75
C TYR A 152 -10.48 6.19 -8.25
N THR A 153 -9.60 5.47 -8.92
CA THR A 153 -9.65 5.22 -10.36
C THR A 153 -8.71 4.08 -10.74
N ASP A 154 -8.74 3.63 -11.98
CA ASP A 154 -7.72 2.73 -12.54
C ASP A 154 -6.41 3.49 -12.87
N LEU A 155 -5.33 2.76 -13.09
CA LEU A 155 -4.00 3.36 -13.28
C LEU A 155 -3.92 4.24 -14.53
N GLY A 156 -4.56 3.83 -15.63
CA GLY A 156 -4.56 4.62 -16.87
C GLY A 156 -5.25 5.95 -16.68
N SER A 157 -6.44 5.93 -16.09
CA SER A 157 -7.20 7.14 -15.75
C SER A 157 -6.47 8.01 -14.71
N ALA A 158 -5.79 7.41 -13.74
CA ALA A 158 -4.96 8.13 -12.78
C ALA A 158 -3.85 8.93 -13.47
N LEU A 159 -3.13 8.29 -14.40
CA LEU A 159 -2.08 8.95 -15.18
C LEU A 159 -2.63 10.08 -16.07
N ASP A 160 -3.82 9.89 -16.64
CA ASP A 160 -4.48 10.93 -17.41
C ASP A 160 -4.88 12.14 -16.56
N HIS A 161 -5.39 11.90 -15.36
CA HIS A 161 -5.68 12.97 -14.38
C HIS A 161 -4.41 13.75 -14.01
N ILE A 162 -3.31 13.06 -13.78
CA ILE A 162 -2.02 13.68 -13.45
C ILE A 162 -1.52 14.54 -14.61
N ARG A 163 -1.58 14.04 -15.85
CA ARG A 163 -1.17 14.80 -17.04
C ARG A 163 -1.99 16.08 -17.23
N ARG A 164 -3.28 16.06 -16.84
CA ARG A 164 -4.18 17.22 -16.93
C ARG A 164 -4.12 18.13 -15.71
N GLY A 165 -3.37 17.77 -14.65
CA GLY A 165 -3.33 18.50 -13.39
C GLY A 165 -4.66 18.51 -12.62
N THR A 166 -5.51 17.51 -12.83
CA THR A 166 -6.82 17.41 -12.20
C THR A 166 -6.90 16.15 -11.34
N PRO A 167 -7.08 16.27 -10.02
CA PRO A 167 -7.25 15.06 -9.17
C PRO A 167 -8.55 14.32 -9.53
N PRO A 168 -8.58 12.99 -9.39
CA PRO A 168 -9.81 12.22 -9.57
C PRO A 168 -10.83 12.60 -8.51
N SER A 169 -12.07 12.77 -8.91
CA SER A 169 -13.19 12.97 -7.99
C SER A 169 -13.83 11.61 -7.67
N HIS A 170 -13.95 11.31 -6.38
CA HIS A 170 -14.71 10.13 -5.94
C HIS A 170 -15.95 10.60 -5.19
N PRO A 171 -17.17 10.21 -5.61
CA PRO A 171 -18.41 10.73 -5.04
C PRO A 171 -18.62 10.43 -3.55
N ALA A 172 -17.87 9.49 -2.98
CA ALA A 172 -17.96 9.08 -1.56
C ALA A 172 -16.73 9.47 -0.71
N LEU A 173 -15.75 10.21 -1.26
CA LEU A 173 -14.50 10.49 -0.57
C LEU A 173 -14.22 11.99 -0.50
N PRO A 174 -13.72 12.49 0.66
CA PRO A 174 -13.24 13.86 0.74
C PRO A 174 -12.08 14.06 -0.25
N PRO A 175 -11.83 15.31 -0.68
CA PRO A 175 -10.71 15.61 -1.57
C PRO A 175 -9.41 15.08 -0.97
N ALA A 176 -8.60 14.43 -1.81
CA ALA A 176 -7.34 13.84 -1.40
C ALA A 176 -6.43 14.91 -0.77
N GLN A 177 -5.95 14.66 0.42
CA GLN A 177 -4.91 15.46 1.06
C GLN A 177 -3.56 14.82 0.77
N TYR A 178 -2.67 15.53 0.12
CA TYR A 178 -1.31 15.11 -0.16
C TYR A 178 -0.41 15.61 0.97
N LEU A 179 0.30 14.70 1.61
CA LEU A 179 1.41 15.02 2.51
C LEU A 179 2.69 14.93 1.65
N HIS A 180 3.35 16.04 1.47
CA HIS A 180 4.67 16.15 0.82
C HIS A 180 5.78 15.81 1.82
#